data_8f01fe9ea476b0491673496016a1d79e
#
_entry.id   8f01fe9ea476b0491673496016a1d79e
#
_cell.length_a   1.000
_cell.length_b   1.000
_cell.length_c   1.000
_cell.angle_alpha   90.00
_cell.angle_beta   90.00
_cell.angle_gamma   90.00
#
_symmetry.space_group_name_H-M   'P 1'
#
loop_
_entity.id
_entity.type
_entity.pdbx_description
1 polymer ?
#
loop_
_entity_poly.entity_id
_entity_poly.type
_entity_poly.pdbx_seq_one_letter_code
_entity_poly.pdbx_strand_id
1 'polypeptide(L)'
;GAVADPSLLRQFQGGAPADKEELRQFHALVYAGYQRVMSGDRAVLARMKELWSYLLFSFTGRERYVRRFRKVNFLPEYEDLVDELFRREQTVSAGFDPALL
;
A
#
# COMPACT_ATOMS: atom_id res chain seq x y z
N GLY A 1 4.14 8.84 -15.06
CA GLY A 1 4.62 8.39 -14.41
C GLY A 1 5.84 8.38 -13.54
N ALA A 2 6.48 9.52 -13.44
CA ALA A 2 7.71 9.57 -12.66
C ALA A 2 7.52 9.27 -11.20
N VAL A 3 6.29 9.32 -10.74
CA VAL A 3 5.99 9.11 -9.33
C VAL A 3 6.25 7.69 -8.89
N ALA A 4 5.92 6.76 -9.73
CA ALA A 4 6.19 5.38 -9.43
C ALA A 4 7.61 5.08 -9.87
N ASP A 5 8.55 5.46 -9.05
CA ASP A 5 9.94 5.14 -9.32
C ASP A 5 10.07 3.61 -9.41
N PRO A 6 10.44 3.09 -10.59
CA PRO A 6 10.51 1.64 -10.74
C PRO A 6 11.53 1.00 -9.80
N SER A 7 12.55 1.76 -9.40
CA SER A 7 13.54 1.20 -8.49
C SER A 7 12.98 0.99 -7.09
N LEU A 8 12.07 1.86 -6.65
CA LEU A 8 11.41 1.66 -5.37
C LEU A 8 10.55 0.42 -5.38
N LEU A 9 9.80 0.22 -6.46
CA LEU A 9 8.96 -0.97 -6.59
C LEU A 9 9.79 -2.23 -6.65
N ARG A 10 10.92 -2.18 -7.33
CA ARG A 10 11.81 -3.34 -7.41
C ARG A 10 12.39 -3.69 -6.06
N GLN A 11 12.81 -2.68 -5.31
CA GLN A 11 13.33 -2.91 -3.98
C GLN A 11 12.28 -3.56 -3.10
N PHE A 12 11.05 -3.10 -3.23
CA PHE A 12 9.95 -3.63 -2.46
C PHE A 12 9.62 -5.07 -2.85
N GLN A 13 9.56 -5.34 -4.16
CA GLN A 13 9.12 -6.65 -4.65
C GLN A 13 10.21 -7.71 -4.61
N GLY A 14 11.44 -7.32 -4.86
CA GLY A 14 12.53 -8.28 -5.00
C GLY A 14 13.39 -8.43 -3.78
N GLY A 15 13.19 -7.59 -2.80
CA GLY A 15 14.03 -7.58 -1.64
C GLY A 15 13.57 -8.50 -0.53
N ALA A 16 14.28 -8.44 0.56
CA ALA A 16 13.85 -9.06 1.79
C ALA A 16 12.50 -8.46 2.20
N PRO A 17 11.70 -9.20 2.94
CA PRO A 17 10.43 -8.66 3.41
C PRO A 17 10.65 -7.35 4.14
N ALA A 18 9.93 -6.33 3.73
CA ALA A 18 10.02 -5.05 4.38
C ALA A 18 9.31 -5.11 5.72
N ASP A 19 9.89 -4.45 6.72
CA ASP A 19 9.19 -4.35 7.98
C ASP A 19 8.07 -3.31 7.86
N LYS A 20 7.27 -3.22 8.91
CA LYS A 20 6.10 -2.38 8.91
C LYS A 20 6.46 -0.90 8.72
N GLU A 21 7.53 -0.45 9.33
CA GLU A 21 7.97 0.93 9.23
C GLU A 21 8.44 1.26 7.82
N GLU A 22 9.15 0.36 7.18
CA GLU A 22 9.58 0.54 5.80
C GLU A 22 8.39 0.64 4.86
N LEU A 23 7.39 -0.20 5.06
CA LEU A 23 6.17 -0.15 4.26
C LEU A 23 5.43 1.16 4.47
N ARG A 24 5.41 1.64 5.70
CA ARG A 24 4.77 2.91 6.02
C ARG A 24 5.47 4.06 5.31
N GLN A 25 6.78 4.08 5.32
CA GLN A 25 7.57 5.10 4.63
C GLN A 25 7.36 5.03 3.13
N PHE A 26 7.37 3.82 2.57
CA PHE A 26 7.13 3.62 1.15
C PHE A 26 5.75 4.15 0.77
N HIS A 27 4.74 3.81 1.52
CA HIS A 27 3.39 4.27 1.28
C HIS A 27 3.31 5.80 1.31
N ALA A 28 3.93 6.41 2.30
CA ALA A 28 3.90 7.86 2.44
C ALA A 28 4.55 8.56 1.24
N LEU A 29 5.66 8.03 0.76
CA LEU A 29 6.34 8.58 -0.41
C LEU A 29 5.50 8.49 -1.67
N VAL A 30 4.91 7.33 -1.90
CA VAL A 30 4.09 7.10 -3.09
C VAL A 30 2.83 7.97 -3.04
N TYR A 31 2.19 8.01 -1.90
CA TYR A 31 0.97 8.78 -1.72
C TYR A 31 1.22 10.27 -1.94
N ALA A 32 2.25 10.80 -1.31
CA ALA A 32 2.61 12.21 -1.49
C ALA A 32 2.96 12.51 -2.94
N GLY A 33 3.66 11.60 -3.59
CA GLY A 33 4.02 11.75 -4.99
C GLY A 33 2.81 11.82 -5.90
N TYR A 34 1.86 10.92 -5.73
CA TYR A 34 0.65 10.95 -6.54
C TYR A 34 -0.18 12.21 -6.28
N GLN A 35 -0.28 12.64 -5.03
CA GLN A 35 -1.00 13.87 -4.72
C GLN A 35 -0.37 15.09 -5.39
N ARG A 36 0.93 15.05 -5.61
CA ARG A 36 1.66 16.15 -6.21
C ARG A 36 1.44 16.24 -7.73
N VAL A 37 1.38 15.10 -8.41
CA VAL A 37 1.36 15.09 -9.87
C VAL A 37 0.00 14.83 -10.48
N MET A 38 -0.93 14.26 -9.74
CA MET A 38 -2.24 13.92 -10.28
C MET A 38 -3.27 15.00 -9.95
N SER A 39 -4.16 15.23 -10.90
CA SER A 39 -5.24 16.18 -10.71
C SER A 39 -6.43 15.48 -10.09
N GLY A 40 -6.72 15.81 -8.86
CA GLY A 40 -7.94 15.36 -8.22
C GLY A 40 -7.78 14.11 -7.38
N ASP A 41 -8.56 14.06 -6.34
CA ASP A 41 -8.49 13.02 -5.33
C ASP A 41 -8.89 11.65 -5.87
N ARG A 42 -9.80 11.63 -6.83
CA ARG A 42 -10.25 10.37 -7.42
C ARG A 42 -9.12 9.63 -8.11
N ALA A 43 -8.31 10.37 -8.86
CA ALA A 43 -7.18 9.75 -9.56
C ALA A 43 -6.17 9.22 -8.57
N VAL A 44 -5.87 9.98 -7.53
CA VAL A 44 -4.97 9.55 -6.47
C VAL A 44 -5.50 8.29 -5.80
N LEU A 45 -6.78 8.30 -5.43
CA LEU A 45 -7.39 7.17 -4.75
C LEU A 45 -7.37 5.91 -5.61
N ALA A 46 -7.65 6.04 -6.91
CA ALA A 46 -7.62 4.91 -7.81
C ALA A 46 -6.24 4.25 -7.86
N ARG A 47 -5.20 5.08 -7.91
CA ARG A 47 -3.83 4.57 -7.92
C ARG A 47 -3.45 3.92 -6.60
N MET A 48 -3.88 4.50 -5.50
CA MET A 48 -3.58 3.93 -4.19
C MET A 48 -4.30 2.60 -3.97
N LYS A 49 -5.53 2.49 -4.45
CA LYS A 49 -6.25 1.21 -4.39
C LYS A 49 -5.52 0.13 -5.18
N GLU A 50 -5.02 0.49 -6.35
CA GLU A 50 -4.24 -0.43 -7.17
C GLU A 50 -2.98 -0.88 -6.44
N LEU A 51 -2.28 0.05 -5.81
CA LEU A 51 -1.10 -0.27 -5.03
C LEU A 51 -1.43 -1.22 -3.88
N TRP A 52 -2.53 -0.98 -3.19
CA TRP A 52 -2.90 -1.84 -2.07
C TRP A 52 -3.30 -3.24 -2.48
N SER A 53 -3.67 -3.45 -3.73
CA SER A 53 -3.89 -4.81 -4.21
C SER A 53 -2.62 -5.66 -4.09
N TYR A 54 -1.46 -5.02 -4.09
CA TYR A 54 -0.18 -5.69 -3.89
C TYR A 54 0.30 -5.61 -2.44
N LEU A 55 0.20 -4.44 -1.84
CA LEU A 55 0.72 -4.22 -0.49
C LEU A 55 0.02 -5.08 0.55
N LEU A 56 -1.26 -5.37 0.34
CA LEU A 56 -2.00 -6.18 1.30
C LEU A 56 -1.45 -7.58 1.48
N PHE A 57 -0.71 -8.08 0.48
CA PHE A 57 -0.05 -9.37 0.62
C PHE A 57 1.01 -9.37 1.72
N SER A 58 1.50 -8.22 2.08
CA SER A 58 2.51 -8.09 3.12
C SER A 58 1.93 -7.97 4.53
N PHE A 59 0.62 -8.00 4.65
CA PHE A 59 -0.05 -7.82 5.94
C PHE A 59 -0.92 -9.00 6.30
N THR A 60 -1.09 -9.20 7.60
CA THR A 60 -2.11 -10.12 8.11
C THR A 60 -3.48 -9.49 7.88
N GLY A 61 -4.52 -10.29 7.90
CA GLY A 61 -5.87 -9.77 7.77
C GLY A 61 -6.22 -9.22 6.39
N ARG A 62 -5.47 -9.58 5.36
CA ARG A 62 -5.66 -9.10 4.02
C ARG A 62 -7.11 -9.14 3.53
N GLU A 63 -7.79 -10.25 3.74
CA GLU A 63 -9.16 -10.44 3.26
C GLU A 63 -10.12 -9.41 3.83
N ARG A 64 -9.87 -9.02 5.08
CA ARG A 64 -10.69 -8.06 5.78
C ARG A 64 -10.62 -6.69 5.12
N TYR A 65 -9.44 -6.33 4.63
CA TYR A 65 -9.19 -5.00 4.11
C TYR A 65 -9.43 -4.87 2.61
N VAL A 66 -9.38 -5.95 1.85
CA VAL A 66 -9.60 -5.91 0.40
C VAL A 66 -10.95 -5.23 0.08
N ARG A 67 -12.01 -5.64 0.76
CA ARG A 67 -13.33 -5.04 0.54
C ARG A 67 -13.36 -3.59 0.96
N ARG A 68 -12.74 -3.29 2.07
CA ARG A 68 -12.77 -1.94 2.61
C ARG A 68 -12.08 -0.97 1.67
N PHE A 69 -10.94 -1.36 1.10
CA PHE A 69 -10.26 -0.53 0.13
C PHE A 69 -11.10 -0.32 -1.13
N ARG A 70 -11.84 -1.31 -1.56
CA ARG A 70 -12.70 -1.16 -2.73
C ARG A 70 -13.83 -0.15 -2.49
N LYS A 71 -14.32 -0.08 -1.28
CA LYS A 71 -15.47 0.76 -0.94
C LYS A 71 -15.12 2.19 -0.61
N VAL A 72 -13.87 2.48 -0.36
CA VAL A 72 -13.43 3.82 -0.02
C VAL A 72 -13.62 4.74 -1.22
N ASN A 73 -14.23 5.90 -1.01
CA ASN A 73 -14.51 6.85 -2.07
C ASN A 73 -13.85 8.21 -1.87
N PHE A 74 -13.32 8.47 -0.68
CA PHE A 74 -12.74 9.76 -0.35
C PHE A 74 -11.40 9.58 0.33
N LEU A 75 -10.48 10.52 0.11
CA LEU A 75 -9.15 10.43 0.70
C LEU A 75 -9.15 10.40 2.23
N PRO A 76 -9.98 11.18 2.92
CA PRO A 76 -10.00 11.07 4.38
C PRO A 76 -10.36 9.68 4.88
N GLU A 77 -11.31 9.02 4.23
CA GLU A 77 -11.65 7.64 4.55
C GLU A 77 -10.48 6.70 4.26
N TYR A 78 -9.81 6.93 3.14
CA TYR A 78 -8.65 6.16 2.77
C TYR A 78 -7.54 6.28 3.81
N GLU A 79 -7.26 7.50 4.23
CA GLU A 79 -6.22 7.74 5.22
C GLU A 79 -6.53 7.07 6.55
N ASP A 80 -7.79 7.12 6.97
CA ASP A 80 -8.21 6.45 8.19
C ASP A 80 -8.06 4.94 8.08
N LEU A 81 -8.40 4.38 6.93
CA LEU A 81 -8.30 2.95 6.69
C LEU A 81 -6.84 2.50 6.73
N VAL A 82 -5.97 3.25 6.07
CA VAL A 82 -4.54 2.95 6.06
C VAL A 82 -3.97 3.02 7.47
N ASP A 83 -4.34 4.05 8.21
CA ASP A 83 -3.87 4.22 9.59
C ASP A 83 -4.32 3.06 10.47
N GLU A 84 -5.56 2.65 10.32
CA GLU A 84 -6.09 1.51 11.06
C GLU A 84 -5.31 0.24 10.75
N LEU A 85 -5.05 0.00 9.47
CA LEU A 85 -4.32 -1.19 9.04
C LEU A 85 -2.93 -1.22 9.64
N PHE A 86 -2.20 -0.11 9.59
CA PHE A 86 -0.86 -0.06 10.16
C PHE A 86 -0.86 -0.20 11.68
N ARG A 87 -1.92 0.21 12.35
CA ARG A 87 -2.03 0.06 13.80
C ARG A 87 -2.42 -1.35 14.22
N ARG A 88 -3.31 -1.99 13.48
CA ARG A 88 -3.93 -3.25 13.90
C ARG A 88 -3.28 -4.49 13.33
N GLU A 89 -2.79 -4.41 12.09
CA GLU A 89 -2.26 -5.59 11.42
C GLU A 89 -0.75 -5.65 11.49
N GLN A 90 -0.23 -6.85 11.40
CA GLN A 90 1.21 -7.06 11.39
C GLN A 90 1.67 -7.39 9.99
N THR A 91 2.95 -7.14 9.72
CA THR A 91 3.52 -7.53 8.44
C THR A 91 3.88 -9.01 8.48
N VAL A 92 3.70 -9.67 7.34
CA VAL A 92 4.06 -11.06 7.18
C VAL A 92 5.48 -11.08 6.64
N SER A 93 6.43 -10.71 7.50
CA SER A 93 7.78 -10.50 7.02
C SER A 93 8.57 -11.79 6.87
N ALA A 94 8.48 -12.66 7.86
CA ALA A 94 9.31 -13.87 7.87
C ALA A 94 8.63 -15.04 7.20
N GLY A 95 7.34 -14.95 6.97
CA GLY A 95 6.57 -16.06 6.45
C GLY A 95 6.23 -15.97 4.99
N PHE A 96 6.63 -14.91 4.33
CA PHE A 96 6.28 -14.76 2.92
C PHE A 96 7.18 -15.67 2.08
N ASP A 97 6.57 -16.67 1.49
CA ASP A 97 7.25 -17.59 0.60
C ASP A 97 6.53 -17.55 -0.74
N PRO A 98 7.19 -17.05 -1.78
CA PRO A 98 6.57 -16.99 -3.10
C PRO A 98 6.10 -18.35 -3.61
N ALA A 99 6.70 -19.41 -3.13
CA ALA A 99 6.31 -20.76 -3.53
C ALA A 99 4.95 -21.16 -2.98
N LEU A 100 4.45 -20.45 -2.01
CA LEU A 100 3.13 -20.72 -1.45
C LEU A 100 2.00 -19.96 -2.15
N LEU A 101 2.35 -19.12 -3.08
CA LEU A 101 1.36 -18.32 -3.81
C LEU A 101 0.74 -19.10 -4.96
#